data_34c02c08d60e072c823bf112d29a9d2c
#
_entry.id   34c02c08d60e072c823bf112d29a9d2c
#
_cell.length_a   1.000
_cell.length_b   1.000
_cell.length_c   1.000
_cell.angle_alpha   90.00
_cell.angle_beta   90.00
_cell.angle_gamma   90.00
#
_symmetry.space_group_name_H-M   'P 1'
#
loop_
_entity.id
_entity.type
_entity.pdbx_description
1 polymer ?
#
loop_
_entity_poly.entity_id
_entity_poly.type
_entity_poly.pdbx_seq_one_letter_code
_entity_poly.pdbx_strand_id
1 'polypeptide(L)'
;VEVSYNGEPVVRDISFSLRPGEILGIVGESGSGKSTIIRAVAGILGRGGMVTRGTIGFEGRSLSDLSEREMRNIRGARIGMIFQDAGAFLCPIRTIGDQIHESISAHRKARRRETDERALELLDKLGFPDGRRILKSYPFELSGGMNQRVGIAMAMLMNPSVLLADEPTSALDVSVQKQAVEELLLMRKLYGTAIVLVTHNIGVV
;
A
#
# COMPACT_ATOMS: atom_id res chain seq x y z
N VAL A 1 2.08 -20.74 3.40
CA VAL A 1 0.69 -20.57 2.97
C VAL A 1 0.48 -21.10 1.56
N GLU A 2 -0.73 -21.54 1.26
CA GLU A 2 -1.22 -21.85 -0.06
C GLU A 2 -2.46 -21.01 -0.36
N VAL A 3 -2.55 -20.47 -1.56
CA VAL A 3 -3.69 -19.65 -2.01
C VAL A 3 -4.24 -20.21 -3.29
N SER A 4 -5.57 -20.39 -3.32
CA SER A 4 -6.28 -20.92 -4.49
C SER A 4 -7.37 -19.96 -4.95
N TYR A 5 -7.71 -20.02 -6.24
CA TYR A 5 -8.88 -19.39 -6.84
C TYR A 5 -9.78 -20.46 -7.45
N ASN A 6 -11.04 -20.50 -7.04
CA ASN A 6 -12.03 -21.49 -7.49
C ASN A 6 -11.52 -22.95 -7.38
N GLY A 7 -10.70 -23.24 -6.35
CA GLY A 7 -10.10 -24.55 -6.12
C GLY A 7 -8.76 -24.80 -6.82
N GLU A 8 -8.35 -23.93 -7.74
CA GLU A 8 -7.06 -24.05 -8.43
C GLU A 8 -5.96 -23.34 -7.65
N PRO A 9 -4.87 -24.00 -7.23
CA PRO A 9 -3.79 -23.40 -6.47
C PRO A 9 -2.93 -22.49 -7.33
N VAL A 10 -2.82 -21.22 -6.90
CA VAL A 10 -2.03 -20.17 -7.57
C VAL A 10 -0.72 -19.92 -6.82
N VAL A 11 -0.74 -20.01 -5.50
CA VAL A 11 0.45 -19.89 -4.64
C VAL A 11 0.58 -21.17 -3.84
N ARG A 12 1.76 -21.76 -3.80
CA ARG A 12 2.04 -23.03 -3.11
C ARG A 12 3.27 -22.87 -2.23
N ASP A 13 3.17 -23.38 -1.01
CA ASP A 13 4.25 -23.55 -0.05
C ASP A 13 5.15 -22.31 0.16
N ILE A 14 4.52 -21.14 0.29
CA ILE A 14 5.23 -19.89 0.59
C ILE A 14 5.27 -19.67 2.10
N SER A 15 6.48 -19.44 2.63
CA SER A 15 6.71 -19.05 4.02
C SER A 15 7.77 -17.95 4.08
N PHE A 16 7.49 -16.91 4.82
CA PHE A 16 8.45 -15.86 5.17
C PHE A 16 8.05 -15.17 6.46
N SER A 17 8.96 -14.44 7.04
CA SER A 17 8.72 -13.55 8.17
C SER A 17 9.24 -12.16 7.86
N LEU A 18 8.62 -11.13 8.44
CA LEU A 18 9.00 -9.74 8.27
C LEU A 18 9.09 -9.09 9.66
N ARG A 19 10.24 -8.53 9.98
CA ARG A 19 10.48 -7.82 11.23
C ARG A 19 10.11 -6.33 11.09
N PRO A 20 9.81 -5.63 12.20
CA PRO A 20 9.61 -4.18 12.15
C PRO A 20 10.79 -3.46 11.46
N GLY A 21 10.48 -2.56 10.52
CA GLY A 21 11.49 -1.83 9.76
C GLY A 21 12.29 -2.63 8.74
N GLU A 22 11.97 -3.90 8.50
CA GLU A 22 12.60 -4.74 7.48
C GLU A 22 11.97 -4.49 6.10
N ILE A 23 12.74 -4.75 5.04
CA ILE A 23 12.23 -4.78 3.66
C ILE A 23 12.36 -6.20 3.13
N LEU A 24 11.27 -6.73 2.63
CA LEU A 24 11.22 -8.00 1.91
C LEU A 24 10.87 -7.75 0.45
N GLY A 25 11.80 -8.06 -0.44
CA GLY A 25 11.56 -8.06 -1.89
C GLY A 25 11.02 -9.42 -2.35
N ILE A 26 9.89 -9.42 -3.05
CA ILE A 26 9.35 -10.59 -3.74
C ILE A 26 9.49 -10.34 -5.23
N VAL A 27 10.42 -11.06 -5.87
CA VAL A 27 10.75 -10.89 -7.27
C VAL A 27 10.37 -12.14 -8.07
N GLY A 28 9.92 -11.95 -9.30
CA GLY A 28 9.56 -13.04 -10.20
C GLY A 28 8.82 -12.55 -11.44
N GLU A 29 8.57 -13.45 -12.38
CA GLU A 29 7.90 -13.15 -13.64
C GLU A 29 6.44 -12.70 -13.42
N SER A 30 5.88 -12.00 -14.42
CA SER A 30 4.46 -11.66 -14.42
C SER A 30 3.61 -12.93 -14.38
N GLY A 31 2.54 -12.92 -13.57
CA GLY A 31 1.67 -14.08 -13.40
C GLY A 31 2.17 -15.15 -12.40
N SER A 32 3.36 -15.00 -11.79
CA SER A 32 3.88 -15.99 -10.81
C SER A 32 3.20 -15.96 -9.42
N GLY A 33 2.13 -15.22 -9.23
CA GLY A 33 1.38 -15.20 -7.96
C GLY A 33 1.84 -14.16 -6.93
N LYS A 34 2.81 -13.30 -7.23
CA LYS A 34 3.35 -12.28 -6.29
C LYS A 34 2.27 -11.36 -5.71
N SER A 35 1.46 -10.77 -6.57
CA SER A 35 0.34 -9.92 -6.14
C SER A 35 -0.71 -10.69 -5.34
N THR A 36 -0.86 -11.99 -5.60
CA THR A 36 -1.74 -12.87 -4.84
C THR A 36 -1.28 -13.00 -3.39
N ILE A 37 0.03 -13.10 -3.14
CA ILE A 37 0.60 -13.15 -1.79
C ILE A 37 0.26 -11.87 -1.02
N ILE A 38 0.50 -10.71 -1.59
CA ILE A 38 0.18 -9.41 -0.97
C ILE A 38 -1.32 -9.27 -0.71
N ARG A 39 -2.15 -9.64 -1.68
CA ARG A 39 -3.62 -9.59 -1.54
C ARG A 39 -4.13 -10.57 -0.47
N ALA A 40 -3.48 -11.71 -0.30
CA ALA A 40 -3.79 -12.64 0.78
C ALA A 40 -3.49 -12.01 2.16
N VAL A 41 -2.33 -11.37 2.32
CA VAL A 41 -1.97 -10.64 3.54
C VAL A 41 -2.97 -9.52 3.84
N ALA A 42 -3.36 -8.74 2.83
CA ALA A 42 -4.35 -7.67 2.98
C ALA A 42 -5.79 -8.19 3.15
N GLY A 43 -6.05 -9.50 2.94
CA GLY A 43 -7.40 -10.08 2.99
C GLY A 43 -8.32 -9.58 1.87
N ILE A 44 -7.77 -9.31 0.66
CA ILE A 44 -8.50 -8.78 -0.50
C ILE A 44 -8.33 -9.66 -1.74
N LEU A 45 -8.34 -10.96 -1.57
CA LEU A 45 -8.16 -11.92 -2.68
C LEU A 45 -9.24 -11.81 -3.77
N GLY A 46 -10.41 -11.25 -3.46
CA GLY A 46 -11.51 -11.14 -4.41
C GLY A 46 -12.32 -12.44 -4.52
N ARG A 47 -13.21 -12.50 -5.52
CA ARG A 47 -14.12 -13.64 -5.72
C ARG A 47 -13.36 -14.93 -5.99
N GLY A 48 -13.73 -15.99 -5.28
CA GLY A 48 -13.15 -17.33 -5.42
C GLY A 48 -11.74 -17.49 -4.84
N GLY A 49 -11.10 -16.40 -4.38
CA GLY A 49 -9.79 -16.45 -3.75
C GLY A 49 -9.88 -16.81 -2.26
N MET A 50 -9.06 -17.76 -1.82
CA MET A 50 -8.97 -18.16 -0.42
C MET A 50 -7.56 -18.65 -0.07
N VAL A 51 -7.18 -18.48 1.20
CA VAL A 51 -6.03 -19.16 1.78
C VAL A 51 -6.50 -20.58 2.12
N THR A 52 -5.99 -21.57 1.40
CA THR A 52 -6.41 -22.97 1.55
C THR A 52 -5.56 -23.73 2.54
N ARG A 53 -4.33 -23.25 2.82
CA ARG A 53 -3.41 -23.92 3.73
C ARG A 53 -2.44 -22.92 4.37
N GLY A 54 -2.07 -23.18 5.64
CA GLY A 54 -1.17 -22.32 6.40
C GLY A 54 -1.87 -21.14 7.04
N THR A 55 -1.09 -20.24 7.64
CA THR A 55 -1.58 -19.08 8.40
C THR A 55 -0.81 -17.82 8.04
N ILE A 56 -1.48 -16.70 8.11
CA ILE A 56 -0.86 -15.36 7.96
C ILE A 56 -0.92 -14.68 9.31
N GLY A 57 0.22 -14.64 10.00
CA GLY A 57 0.34 -14.02 11.33
C GLY A 57 0.64 -12.53 11.23
N PHE A 58 -0.04 -11.70 12.01
CA PHE A 58 0.22 -10.28 12.16
C PHE A 58 0.03 -9.87 13.62
N GLU A 59 1.07 -9.32 14.25
CA GLU A 59 1.07 -8.86 15.65
C GLU A 59 0.51 -9.90 16.62
N GLY A 60 0.93 -11.16 16.47
CA GLY A 60 0.53 -12.28 17.35
C GLY A 60 -0.86 -12.85 17.08
N ARG A 61 -1.58 -12.38 16.06
CA ARG A 61 -2.90 -12.88 15.66
C ARG A 61 -2.84 -13.47 14.25
N SER A 62 -3.66 -14.47 13.97
CA SER A 62 -3.87 -14.98 12.61
C SER A 62 -4.87 -14.06 11.88
N LEU A 63 -4.47 -13.52 10.73
CA LEU A 63 -5.37 -12.69 9.92
C LEU A 63 -6.53 -13.49 9.32
N SER A 64 -6.31 -14.77 9.09
CA SER A 64 -7.35 -15.68 8.54
C SER A 64 -8.52 -15.90 9.49
N ASP A 65 -8.30 -15.69 10.80
CA ASP A 65 -9.31 -15.93 11.85
C ASP A 65 -10.10 -14.64 12.17
N LEU A 66 -9.73 -13.53 11.57
CA LEU A 66 -10.37 -12.24 11.81
C LEU A 66 -11.65 -12.10 11.00
N SER A 67 -12.67 -11.55 11.65
CA SER A 67 -13.89 -11.10 10.96
C SER A 67 -13.57 -9.95 9.99
N GLU A 68 -14.43 -9.76 8.99
CA GLU A 68 -14.28 -8.62 8.05
C GLU A 68 -14.27 -7.27 8.76
N ARG A 69 -15.01 -7.14 9.87
CA ARG A 69 -14.98 -5.92 10.70
C ARG A 69 -13.61 -5.67 11.33
N GLU A 70 -12.96 -6.72 11.84
CA GLU A 70 -11.61 -6.63 12.41
C GLU A 70 -10.57 -6.35 11.33
N MET A 71 -10.65 -7.05 10.18
CA MET A 71 -9.78 -6.79 9.03
C MET A 71 -9.90 -5.36 8.52
N ARG A 72 -11.10 -4.79 8.50
CA ARG A 72 -11.32 -3.38 8.12
C ARG A 72 -10.60 -2.40 9.05
N ASN A 73 -10.48 -2.71 10.34
CA ASN A 73 -9.72 -1.89 11.29
C ASN A 73 -8.20 -2.02 11.11
N ILE A 74 -7.73 -3.08 10.46
CA ILE A 74 -6.31 -3.32 10.19
C ILE A 74 -5.90 -2.72 8.85
N ARG A 75 -6.70 -2.93 7.80
CA ARG A 75 -6.45 -2.37 6.46
C ARG A 75 -6.41 -0.84 6.53
N GLY A 76 -5.40 -0.24 5.93
CA GLY A 76 -5.17 1.20 5.91
C GLY A 76 -4.62 1.78 7.23
N ALA A 77 -5.00 1.22 8.38
CA ALA A 77 -4.54 1.71 9.68
C ALA A 77 -3.23 1.05 10.15
N ARG A 78 -3.12 -0.28 10.00
CA ARG A 78 -1.95 -1.06 10.44
C ARG A 78 -1.19 -1.70 9.28
N ILE A 79 -1.90 -2.03 8.22
CA ILE A 79 -1.36 -2.55 6.96
C ILE A 79 -1.77 -1.58 5.87
N GLY A 80 -0.82 -0.76 5.40
CA GLY A 80 -0.98 0.11 4.24
C GLY A 80 -0.77 -0.67 2.95
N MET A 81 -1.35 -0.20 1.85
CA MET A 81 -1.16 -0.83 0.53
C MET A 81 -0.97 0.21 -0.55
N ILE A 82 0.03 -0.03 -1.41
CA ILE A 82 0.26 0.72 -2.65
C ILE A 82 0.00 -0.25 -3.79
N PHE A 83 -0.88 0.16 -4.70
CA PHE A 83 -1.26 -0.62 -5.87
C PHE A 83 -0.40 -0.25 -7.08
N GLN A 84 -0.35 -1.13 -8.06
CA GLN A 84 0.45 -1.00 -9.28
C GLN A 84 0.20 0.31 -10.05
N ASP A 85 -1.03 0.80 -10.06
CA ASP A 85 -1.41 2.08 -10.66
C ASP A 85 -2.15 2.93 -9.61
N ALA A 86 -1.40 3.77 -8.91
CA ALA A 86 -1.97 4.64 -7.89
C ALA A 86 -3.03 5.59 -8.47
N GLY A 87 -2.87 6.05 -9.72
CA GLY A 87 -3.83 6.92 -10.40
C GLY A 87 -5.18 6.25 -10.61
N ALA A 88 -5.21 4.96 -10.92
CA ALA A 88 -6.43 4.20 -11.13
C ALA A 88 -7.22 3.95 -9.82
N PHE A 89 -6.57 4.00 -8.67
CA PHE A 89 -7.23 3.85 -7.37
C PHE A 89 -7.74 5.14 -6.77
N LEU A 90 -7.30 6.28 -7.29
CA LEU A 90 -7.82 7.58 -6.89
C LEU A 90 -9.14 7.88 -7.61
N CYS A 91 -10.13 8.34 -6.86
CA CYS A 91 -11.41 8.73 -7.42
C CYS A 91 -11.24 10.01 -8.27
N PRO A 92 -11.45 9.96 -9.62
CA PRO A 92 -11.13 11.06 -10.50
C PRO A 92 -11.99 12.32 -10.29
N ILE A 93 -13.19 12.16 -9.74
CA ILE A 93 -14.16 13.25 -9.52
C ILE A 93 -14.10 13.84 -8.10
N ARG A 94 -13.10 13.46 -7.30
CA ARG A 94 -12.91 13.99 -5.94
C ARG A 94 -11.51 14.54 -5.78
N THR A 95 -11.37 15.61 -5.00
CA THR A 95 -10.05 16.17 -4.71
C THR A 95 -9.20 15.21 -3.87
N ILE A 96 -7.88 15.32 -3.98
CA ILE A 96 -6.95 14.54 -3.15
C ILE A 96 -7.24 14.74 -1.65
N GLY A 97 -7.47 15.97 -1.23
CA GLY A 97 -7.77 16.28 0.16
C GLY A 97 -9.07 15.63 0.68
N ASP A 98 -10.10 15.51 -0.16
CA ASP A 98 -11.35 14.84 0.22
C ASP A 98 -11.14 13.34 0.41
N GLN A 99 -10.36 12.72 -0.47
CA GLN A 99 -10.04 11.30 -0.39
C GLN A 99 -9.16 10.99 0.84
N ILE A 100 -8.21 11.85 1.15
CA ILE A 100 -7.38 11.75 2.36
C ILE A 100 -8.24 11.88 3.63
N HIS A 101 -9.13 12.87 3.66
CA HIS A 101 -10.03 13.05 4.79
C HIS A 101 -10.92 11.83 5.02
N GLU A 102 -11.48 11.28 3.97
CA GLU A 102 -12.28 10.06 4.02
C GLU A 102 -11.48 8.86 4.52
N SER A 103 -10.26 8.66 4.00
CA SER A 103 -9.37 7.56 4.40
C SER A 103 -9.08 7.58 5.91
N ILE A 104 -8.78 8.74 6.48
CA ILE A 104 -8.55 8.87 7.91
C ILE A 104 -9.87 8.69 8.69
N SER A 105 -10.96 9.29 8.20
CA SER A 105 -12.26 9.26 8.86
C SER A 105 -12.90 7.87 8.89
N ALA A 106 -12.50 6.98 7.99
CA ALA A 106 -12.90 5.58 8.01
C ALA A 106 -12.37 4.81 9.24
N HIS A 107 -11.28 5.28 9.86
CA HIS A 107 -10.63 4.63 10.99
C HIS A 107 -10.82 5.36 12.32
N ARG A 108 -10.94 6.69 12.30
CA ARG A 108 -11.12 7.50 13.50
C ARG A 108 -11.88 8.78 13.20
N LYS A 109 -12.61 9.29 14.18
CA LYS A 109 -13.17 10.64 14.06
C LYS A 109 -12.02 11.65 13.91
N ALA A 110 -12.03 12.44 12.85
CA ALA A 110 -11.04 13.47 12.59
C ALA A 110 -11.70 14.72 11.99
N ARG A 111 -11.22 15.89 12.39
CA ARG A 111 -11.63 17.15 11.78
C ARG A 111 -10.86 17.37 10.49
N ARG A 112 -11.45 18.06 9.51
CA ARG A 112 -10.82 18.35 8.23
C ARG A 112 -9.44 18.99 8.39
N ARG A 113 -9.31 19.99 9.26
CA ARG A 113 -8.04 20.66 9.53
C ARG A 113 -6.94 19.67 9.96
N GLU A 114 -7.26 18.73 10.84
CA GLU A 114 -6.31 17.73 11.36
C GLU A 114 -5.84 16.77 10.24
N THR A 115 -6.75 16.36 9.37
CA THR A 115 -6.41 15.50 8.24
C THR A 115 -5.59 16.23 7.19
N ASP A 116 -5.89 17.50 6.93
CA ASP A 116 -5.11 18.32 6.01
C ASP A 116 -3.69 18.59 6.56
N GLU A 117 -3.54 18.89 7.86
CA GLU A 117 -2.24 19.06 8.52
C GLU A 117 -1.39 17.79 8.41
N ARG A 118 -1.99 16.61 8.66
CA ARG A 118 -1.31 15.32 8.52
C ARG A 118 -0.89 15.04 7.06
N ALA A 119 -1.76 15.33 6.11
CA ALA A 119 -1.47 15.18 4.70
C ALA A 119 -0.34 16.10 4.24
N LEU A 120 -0.36 17.37 4.66
CA LEU A 120 0.67 18.35 4.33
C LEU A 120 2.04 17.93 4.87
N GLU A 121 2.11 17.39 6.10
CA GLU A 121 3.33 16.82 6.66
C GLU A 121 3.93 15.72 5.77
N LEU A 122 3.11 14.79 5.30
CA LEU A 122 3.57 13.70 4.44
C LEU A 122 3.97 14.20 3.04
N LEU A 123 3.18 15.09 2.46
CA LEU A 123 3.49 15.68 1.15
C LEU A 123 4.78 16.48 1.18
N ASP A 124 5.05 17.23 2.27
CA ASP A 124 6.32 17.94 2.48
C ASP A 124 7.51 16.96 2.53
N LYS A 125 7.40 15.89 3.33
CA LYS A 125 8.43 14.84 3.41
C LYS A 125 8.69 14.15 2.07
N LEU A 126 7.66 14.02 1.25
CA LEU A 126 7.76 13.51 -0.11
C LEU A 126 8.22 14.59 -1.11
N GLY A 127 8.59 15.81 -0.66
CA GLY A 127 9.17 16.85 -1.47
C GLY A 127 8.19 17.53 -2.44
N PHE A 128 6.89 17.57 -2.12
CA PHE A 128 5.96 18.40 -2.88
C PHE A 128 6.15 19.88 -2.53
N PRO A 129 6.43 20.76 -3.51
CA PRO A 129 6.71 22.16 -3.24
C PRO A 129 5.47 22.93 -2.76
N ASP A 130 4.27 22.49 -3.11
CA ASP A 130 3.00 23.07 -2.71
C ASP A 130 1.96 21.99 -2.39
N GLY A 131 2.04 21.45 -1.18
CA GLY A 131 1.10 20.43 -0.70
C GLY A 131 -0.34 20.94 -0.64
N ARG A 132 -0.58 22.24 -0.40
CA ARG A 132 -1.93 22.81 -0.36
C ARG A 132 -2.59 22.80 -1.74
N ARG A 133 -1.83 23.04 -2.79
CA ARG A 133 -2.30 22.88 -4.17
C ARG A 133 -2.67 21.43 -4.43
N ILE A 134 -1.81 20.47 -4.04
CA ILE A 134 -2.07 19.03 -4.21
C ILE A 134 -3.38 18.63 -3.54
N LEU A 135 -3.64 19.06 -2.31
CA LEU A 135 -4.89 18.74 -1.61
C LEU A 135 -6.14 19.23 -2.35
N LYS A 136 -6.04 20.33 -3.10
CA LYS A 136 -7.15 20.90 -3.88
C LYS A 136 -7.25 20.33 -5.28
N SER A 137 -6.22 19.65 -5.77
CA SER A 137 -6.20 19.07 -7.11
C SER A 137 -7.02 17.79 -7.20
N TYR A 138 -7.51 17.51 -8.38
CA TYR A 138 -8.06 16.22 -8.79
C TYR A 138 -6.95 15.32 -9.33
N PRO A 139 -7.10 13.99 -9.28
CA PRO A 139 -6.08 13.06 -9.78
C PRO A 139 -5.65 13.33 -11.23
N PHE A 140 -6.58 13.69 -12.12
CA PHE A 140 -6.29 13.96 -13.53
C PHE A 140 -5.47 15.25 -13.77
N GLU A 141 -5.37 16.14 -12.78
CA GLU A 141 -4.54 17.34 -12.84
C GLU A 141 -3.08 17.07 -12.43
N LEU A 142 -2.79 15.86 -11.95
CA LEU A 142 -1.47 15.44 -11.48
C LEU A 142 -0.80 14.53 -12.52
N SER A 143 0.52 14.62 -12.62
CA SER A 143 1.30 13.65 -13.41
C SER A 143 1.23 12.24 -12.79
N GLY A 144 1.57 11.21 -13.58
CA GLY A 144 1.62 9.83 -13.09
C GLY A 144 2.53 9.67 -11.86
N GLY A 145 3.72 10.27 -11.89
CA GLY A 145 4.63 10.27 -10.75
C GLY A 145 4.08 11.02 -9.53
N MET A 146 3.34 12.12 -9.73
CA MET A 146 2.68 12.83 -8.62
C MET A 146 1.56 11.99 -8.02
N ASN A 147 0.74 11.33 -8.84
CA ASN A 147 -0.29 10.41 -8.36
C ASN A 147 0.30 9.25 -7.56
N GLN A 148 1.43 8.69 -8.03
CA GLN A 148 2.13 7.64 -7.30
C GLN A 148 2.59 8.11 -5.91
N ARG A 149 3.19 9.29 -5.83
CA ARG A 149 3.65 9.89 -4.56
C ARG A 149 2.49 10.23 -3.63
N VAL A 150 1.37 10.70 -4.17
CA VAL A 150 0.11 10.85 -3.41
C VAL A 150 -0.37 9.49 -2.91
N GLY A 151 -0.30 8.42 -3.69
CA GLY A 151 -0.61 7.05 -3.27
C GLY A 151 0.26 6.60 -2.11
N ILE A 152 1.58 6.88 -2.14
CA ILE A 152 2.50 6.61 -1.03
C ILE A 152 2.07 7.41 0.22
N ALA A 153 1.79 8.71 0.08
CA ALA A 153 1.31 9.53 1.18
C ALA A 153 0.03 8.96 1.79
N MET A 154 -0.95 8.58 0.96
CA MET A 154 -2.21 8.01 1.42
C MET A 154 -2.03 6.69 2.16
N ALA A 155 -1.16 5.80 1.67
CA ALA A 155 -0.84 4.55 2.34
C ALA A 155 -0.17 4.76 3.71
N MET A 156 0.50 5.89 3.91
CA MET A 156 1.23 6.25 5.14
C MET A 156 0.46 7.16 6.12
N LEU A 157 -0.79 7.55 5.80
CA LEU A 157 -1.58 8.48 6.63
C LEU A 157 -1.71 8.05 8.09
N MET A 158 -1.89 6.76 8.31
CA MET A 158 -2.12 6.18 9.65
C MET A 158 -0.85 5.59 10.29
N ASN A 159 0.34 5.82 9.71
CA ASN A 159 1.61 5.22 10.15
C ASN A 159 1.52 3.69 10.28
N PRO A 160 1.23 2.97 9.21
CA PRO A 160 1.06 1.52 9.28
C PRO A 160 2.34 0.82 9.72
N SER A 161 2.20 -0.31 10.43
CA SER A 161 3.32 -1.17 10.81
C SER A 161 3.94 -1.87 9.61
N VAL A 162 3.11 -2.18 8.61
CA VAL A 162 3.52 -2.84 7.37
C VAL A 162 2.95 -2.10 6.16
N LEU A 163 3.77 -1.92 5.14
CA LEU A 163 3.39 -1.38 3.85
C LEU A 163 3.56 -2.48 2.79
N LEU A 164 2.48 -2.83 2.12
CA LEU A 164 2.45 -3.76 1.01
C LEU A 164 2.51 -2.96 -0.29
N ALA A 165 3.55 -3.12 -1.08
CA ALA A 165 3.74 -2.40 -2.34
C ALA A 165 3.70 -3.40 -3.52
N ASP A 166 2.61 -3.35 -4.30
CA ASP A 166 2.38 -4.22 -5.46
C ASP A 166 2.83 -3.50 -6.73
N GLU A 167 4.03 -3.83 -7.21
CA GLU A 167 4.65 -3.22 -8.40
C GLU A 167 4.57 -1.67 -8.43
N PRO A 168 4.98 -0.99 -7.36
CA PRO A 168 4.72 0.45 -7.17
C PRO A 168 5.41 1.35 -8.21
N THR A 169 6.21 0.78 -9.09
CA THR A 169 7.00 1.52 -10.08
C THR A 169 6.75 1.11 -11.53
N SER A 170 5.92 0.08 -11.78
CA SER A 170 5.78 -0.54 -13.12
C SER A 170 5.20 0.40 -14.19
N ALA A 171 4.39 1.39 -13.80
CA ALA A 171 3.78 2.36 -14.70
C ALA A 171 4.58 3.67 -14.86
N LEU A 172 5.82 3.71 -14.37
CA LEU A 172 6.63 4.93 -14.29
C LEU A 172 7.88 4.84 -15.15
N ASP A 173 8.35 6.00 -15.63
CA ASP A 173 9.66 6.14 -16.26
C ASP A 173 10.79 5.79 -15.29
N VAL A 174 11.94 5.33 -15.80
CA VAL A 174 13.08 4.85 -15.01
C VAL A 174 13.54 5.86 -13.94
N SER A 175 13.55 7.16 -14.25
CA SER A 175 13.91 8.21 -13.30
C SER A 175 12.91 8.33 -12.15
N VAL A 176 11.62 8.20 -12.45
CA VAL A 176 10.53 8.27 -11.47
C VAL A 176 10.45 6.98 -10.64
N GLN A 177 10.81 5.82 -11.23
CA GLN A 177 10.93 4.56 -10.51
C GLN A 177 11.92 4.66 -9.35
N LYS A 178 13.12 5.17 -9.63
CA LYS A 178 14.16 5.37 -8.60
C LYS A 178 13.65 6.27 -7.48
N GLN A 179 13.02 7.39 -7.84
CA GLN A 179 12.45 8.31 -6.86
C GLN A 179 11.40 7.65 -5.98
N ALA A 180 10.47 6.87 -6.55
CA ALA A 180 9.44 6.18 -5.78
C ALA A 180 10.04 5.17 -4.77
N VAL A 181 11.12 4.47 -5.15
CA VAL A 181 11.84 3.59 -4.23
C VAL A 181 12.51 4.38 -3.11
N GLU A 182 13.21 5.47 -3.42
CA GLU A 182 13.82 6.35 -2.42
C GLU A 182 12.79 6.90 -1.43
N GLU A 183 11.60 7.24 -1.90
CA GLU A 183 10.48 7.69 -1.06
C GLU A 183 9.95 6.58 -0.14
N LEU A 184 9.84 5.33 -0.61
CA LEU A 184 9.51 4.18 0.23
C LEU A 184 10.57 3.94 1.31
N LEU A 185 11.87 4.01 0.95
CA LEU A 185 12.97 3.90 1.89
C LEU A 185 12.96 5.03 2.93
N LEU A 186 12.61 6.24 2.50
CA LEU A 186 12.44 7.39 3.40
C LEU A 186 11.31 7.15 4.39
N MET A 187 10.14 6.68 3.94
CA MET A 187 9.01 6.37 4.81
C MET A 187 9.36 5.28 5.83
N ARG A 188 10.05 4.22 5.39
CA ARG A 188 10.60 3.20 6.29
C ARG A 188 11.49 3.81 7.37
N LYS A 189 12.44 4.65 6.98
CA LYS A 189 13.41 5.29 7.89
C LYS A 189 12.72 6.21 8.91
N LEU A 190 11.73 6.98 8.47
CA LEU A 190 11.04 7.97 9.31
C LEU A 190 10.05 7.33 10.28
N TYR A 191 9.37 6.26 9.87
CA TYR A 191 8.25 5.69 10.61
C TYR A 191 8.49 4.28 11.14
N GLY A 192 9.61 3.64 10.79
CA GLY A 192 9.89 2.25 11.18
C GLY A 192 8.96 1.22 10.53
N THR A 193 8.22 1.61 9.48
CA THR A 193 7.30 0.75 8.74
C THR A 193 8.07 -0.36 8.03
N ALA A 194 7.68 -1.62 8.22
CA ALA A 194 8.20 -2.73 7.44
C ALA A 194 7.57 -2.73 6.04
N ILE A 195 8.32 -3.14 5.01
CA ILE A 195 7.85 -3.08 3.62
C ILE A 195 7.93 -4.45 2.97
N VAL A 196 6.83 -4.88 2.35
CA VAL A 196 6.84 -5.99 1.39
C VAL A 196 6.73 -5.37 -0.01
N LEU A 197 7.79 -5.50 -0.80
CA LEU A 197 7.87 -4.95 -2.14
C LEU A 197 7.77 -6.07 -3.16
N VAL A 198 6.72 -6.07 -3.95
CA VAL A 198 6.60 -6.95 -5.12
C VAL A 198 7.05 -6.20 -6.37
N THR A 199 7.93 -6.82 -7.13
CA THR A 199 8.40 -6.27 -8.41
C THR A 199 8.83 -7.38 -9.36
N HIS A 200 8.81 -7.11 -10.64
CA HIS A 200 9.47 -7.94 -11.66
C HIS A 200 10.84 -7.38 -12.06
N ASN A 201 11.23 -6.20 -11.55
CA ASN A 201 12.49 -5.53 -11.83
C ASN A 201 13.46 -5.72 -10.66
N ILE A 202 14.50 -6.55 -10.85
CA ILE A 202 15.53 -6.84 -9.85
C ILE A 202 16.34 -5.56 -9.47
N GLY A 203 16.47 -4.60 -10.39
CA GLY A 203 17.18 -3.35 -10.12
C GLY A 203 16.47 -2.40 -9.14
N VAL A 204 15.28 -2.76 -8.67
CA VAL A 204 14.46 -2.00 -7.70
C VAL A 204 14.65 -2.53 -6.27
N VAL A 205 15.18 -3.75 -6.10
CA VAL A 205 15.43 -4.43 -4.83
C VAL A 205 16.92 -4.39 -4.48
#